data_c079cf78c4dcbfebee1dc1d0b4b0e616
#
_entry.id   c079cf78c4dcbfebee1dc1d0b4b0e616
#
_cell.length_a   1.000
_cell.length_b   1.000
_cell.length_c   1.000
_cell.angle_alpha   90.00
_cell.angle_beta   90.00
_cell.angle_gamma   90.00
#
_symmetry.space_group_name_H-M   'P 1'
#
loop_
_entity.id
_entity.type
_entity.pdbx_description
1 polymer ?
#
loop_
_entity_poly.entity_id
_entity_poly.type
_entity_poly.pdbx_seq_one_letter_code
_entity_poly.pdbx_strand_id
1 'polypeptide(L)'
;MWVNGYLPSENRRCGVTTLDRPPGTPAVTTSDAGLAQPRSRFLFPIVVAAAVFQAVLQTVIVPLLPELPHFTGAGRTAVSWLVTVTLLVGAVVTPIFGRLADMFGKKKMLLVAFSMMTLGSMLCALSSDIAVLIFARALQGAGSAVIPIGISMLRDELPRNKVNGAVAMMSSTLGVGTALGIPFSAMIAQYSNWHVLFWVTTAIGLSVTLAAVLFIRESEPNPSGRFDGVGAVGLSAAMIALLVPITQGSSWGWTSGAVISMLAASAVLFALWVIQQRRNVNPLVDVRALVKRAVLIPHLAALLVGFAFFGNTLITTQLLQGMKGPGAGYGLSIIAAALCQIPASIAMVLFSPVAVRITDRFGSRTAMLTGAVFLAGGYGIHAVAGKPLWGVVAALGITAVGTAIVYSTLSLLILVAVPRQRLAAANGVNSLLRTSGSTICSATVATILAAFVISGSEHSTSWTGFSVAYLVCAGCAVVVFAVSILLPQGRTPKHLDLPDLVRRP
;
A
#
# COMPACT_ATOMS: atom_id res chain seq x y z
N MET A 1 -72.42 21.26 -11.57
CA MET A 1 -72.89 21.96 -12.77
C MET A 1 -71.85 21.77 -13.81
N TRP A 2 -72.06 20.79 -14.67
CA TRP A 2 -72.01 20.80 -16.13
C TRP A 2 -70.54 21.04 -16.71
N VAL A 3 -69.98 20.34 -17.69
CA VAL A 3 -70.47 19.18 -18.53
C VAL A 3 -69.23 18.72 -19.36
N ASN A 4 -69.06 17.42 -19.50
CA ASN A 4 -68.54 16.62 -20.63
C ASN A 4 -68.07 17.32 -21.90
N GLY A 5 -67.00 16.75 -22.50
CA GLY A 5 -66.94 16.74 -23.94
C GLY A 5 -65.68 16.24 -24.61
N TYR A 6 -65.65 14.96 -24.98
CA TYR A 6 -65.15 14.38 -26.24
C TYR A 6 -63.68 14.44 -26.65
N LEU A 7 -63.08 13.27 -26.71
CA LEU A 7 -62.04 12.89 -27.70
C LEU A 7 -62.58 12.94 -29.15
N PRO A 8 -61.77 13.19 -30.16
CA PRO A 8 -61.44 12.06 -31.01
C PRO A 8 -59.94 11.99 -31.44
N SER A 9 -59.57 10.74 -31.72
CA SER A 9 -58.41 10.27 -32.42
C SER A 9 -58.14 10.99 -33.77
N GLU A 10 -56.92 11.49 -33.99
CA GLU A 10 -56.39 11.62 -35.35
C GLU A 10 -54.90 11.37 -35.42
N ASN A 11 -54.60 10.31 -36.16
CA ASN A 11 -53.35 9.86 -36.65
C ASN A 11 -52.76 10.94 -37.58
N ARG A 12 -51.72 11.71 -37.20
CA ARG A 12 -50.94 12.51 -38.14
C ARG A 12 -49.50 12.04 -38.14
N ARG A 13 -49.14 11.37 -39.20
CA ARG A 13 -47.76 11.16 -39.64
C ARG A 13 -47.10 12.56 -39.83
N CYS A 14 -46.21 12.95 -38.94
CA CYS A 14 -45.34 14.09 -39.21
C CYS A 14 -44.26 13.63 -40.20
N GLY A 15 -44.37 14.13 -41.42
CA GLY A 15 -43.33 14.07 -42.41
C GLY A 15 -42.11 14.86 -41.95
N VAL A 16 -40.95 14.23 -42.04
CA VAL A 16 -39.63 14.83 -41.86
C VAL A 16 -39.40 15.80 -43.04
N THR A 17 -39.62 17.09 -42.81
CA THR A 17 -39.15 18.14 -43.71
C THR A 17 -37.65 18.24 -43.62
N THR A 18 -36.97 17.87 -44.68
CA THR A 18 -35.55 18.13 -44.93
C THR A 18 -35.33 19.64 -44.98
N LEU A 19 -34.74 20.20 -43.94
CA LEU A 19 -34.21 21.54 -43.96
C LEU A 19 -32.95 21.54 -44.87
N ASP A 20 -33.07 22.24 -46.00
CA ASP A 20 -31.96 22.53 -46.91
C ASP A 20 -30.81 23.21 -46.16
N ARG A 21 -29.65 22.56 -46.15
CA ARG A 21 -28.40 23.16 -45.68
C ARG A 21 -27.86 24.13 -46.70
N PRO A 22 -27.39 25.33 -46.29
CA PRO A 22 -26.72 26.25 -47.21
C PRO A 22 -25.43 25.63 -47.78
N PRO A 23 -25.13 25.81 -49.07
CA PRO A 23 -23.92 25.25 -49.69
C PRO A 23 -22.68 26.00 -49.17
N GLY A 24 -21.77 25.24 -48.52
CA GLY A 24 -20.47 25.78 -48.09
C GLY A 24 -20.00 25.44 -46.68
N THR A 25 -20.78 24.71 -45.87
CA THR A 25 -20.26 24.14 -44.62
C THR A 25 -19.45 22.89 -44.91
N PRO A 26 -18.14 22.86 -44.55
CA PRO A 26 -17.36 21.62 -44.69
C PRO A 26 -18.03 20.53 -43.85
N ALA A 27 -18.26 19.40 -44.44
CA ALA A 27 -18.72 18.19 -43.72
C ALA A 27 -17.76 17.97 -42.57
N VAL A 28 -18.26 18.13 -41.33
CA VAL A 28 -17.57 17.60 -40.16
C VAL A 28 -17.62 16.11 -40.36
N THR A 29 -16.60 15.58 -41.00
CA THR A 29 -16.32 14.17 -41.04
C THR A 29 -16.16 13.74 -39.59
N THR A 30 -17.14 13.05 -39.06
CA THR A 30 -17.02 12.24 -37.84
C THR A 30 -16.05 11.08 -38.09
N SER A 31 -14.81 11.44 -38.46
CA SER A 31 -13.66 10.54 -38.49
C SER A 31 -12.94 10.56 -37.14
N ASP A 32 -13.71 10.59 -36.07
CA ASP A 32 -13.22 10.28 -34.72
C ASP A 32 -13.68 8.87 -34.26
N ALA A 33 -13.64 7.93 -35.19
CA ALA A 33 -13.17 6.62 -34.85
C ALA A 33 -11.64 6.77 -34.63
N GLY A 34 -11.25 7.50 -33.60
CA GLY A 34 -9.87 7.56 -33.14
C GLY A 34 -9.41 6.12 -33.01
N LEU A 35 -8.51 5.72 -33.89
CA LEU A 35 -7.79 4.44 -33.85
C LEU A 35 -7.34 4.27 -32.40
N ALA A 36 -8.09 3.48 -31.65
CA ALA A 36 -7.72 3.06 -30.31
C ALA A 36 -6.35 2.39 -30.48
N GLN A 37 -5.29 3.14 -30.19
CA GLN A 37 -3.93 2.63 -30.30
C GLN A 37 -3.89 1.30 -29.56
N PRO A 38 -3.27 0.24 -30.14
CA PRO A 38 -3.30 -1.08 -29.53
C PRO A 38 -2.73 -0.95 -28.12
N ARG A 39 -3.62 -1.07 -27.14
CA ARG A 39 -3.30 -1.02 -25.71
C ARG A 39 -2.26 -2.08 -25.45
N SER A 40 -1.20 -1.76 -24.71
CA SER A 40 -0.15 -2.73 -24.41
C SER A 40 -0.74 -3.90 -23.63
N ARG A 41 -0.86 -5.07 -24.28
CA ARG A 41 -1.32 -6.32 -23.63
C ARG A 41 -0.44 -6.69 -22.44
N PHE A 42 0.77 -6.20 -22.43
CA PHE A 42 1.80 -6.51 -21.43
C PHE A 42 1.82 -5.55 -20.24
N LEU A 43 1.13 -4.39 -20.30
CA LEU A 43 1.15 -3.42 -19.19
C LEU A 43 0.71 -4.06 -17.87
N PHE A 44 -0.46 -4.70 -17.87
CA PHE A 44 -1.01 -5.28 -16.65
C PHE A 44 -0.10 -6.35 -16.03
N PRO A 45 0.36 -7.40 -16.75
CA PRO A 45 1.24 -8.41 -16.17
C PRO A 45 2.58 -7.84 -15.71
N ILE A 46 3.18 -6.87 -16.43
CA ILE A 46 4.46 -6.29 -16.03
C ILE A 46 4.31 -5.47 -14.75
N VAL A 47 3.28 -4.64 -14.64
CA VAL A 47 3.04 -3.81 -13.45
C VAL A 47 2.71 -4.68 -12.24
N VAL A 48 1.93 -5.76 -12.41
CA VAL A 48 1.66 -6.74 -11.35
C VAL A 48 2.93 -7.47 -10.93
N ALA A 49 3.74 -7.96 -11.88
CA ALA A 49 5.02 -8.62 -11.58
C ALA A 49 5.96 -7.70 -10.81
N ALA A 50 6.03 -6.43 -11.21
CA ALA A 50 6.83 -5.42 -10.51
C ALA A 50 6.34 -5.14 -9.10
N ALA A 51 5.03 -5.10 -8.88
CA ALA A 51 4.44 -4.91 -7.56
C ALA A 51 4.67 -6.13 -6.66
N VAL A 52 4.60 -7.36 -7.21
CA VAL A 52 4.97 -8.59 -6.49
C VAL A 52 6.46 -8.55 -6.14
N PHE A 53 7.33 -8.21 -7.09
CA PHE A 53 8.77 -8.10 -6.86
C PHE A 53 9.08 -7.09 -5.74
N GLN A 54 8.46 -5.92 -5.76
CA GLN A 54 8.58 -4.91 -4.70
C GLN A 54 8.14 -5.47 -3.34
N ALA A 55 7.02 -6.19 -3.30
CA ALA A 55 6.51 -6.79 -2.07
C ALA A 55 7.44 -7.92 -1.54
N VAL A 56 8.03 -8.71 -2.43
CA VAL A 56 9.07 -9.71 -2.09
C VAL A 56 10.28 -9.00 -1.48
N LEU A 57 10.79 -7.92 -2.08
CA LEU A 57 11.95 -7.18 -1.55
C LEU A 57 11.72 -6.61 -0.15
N GLN A 58 10.49 -6.27 0.21
CA GLN A 58 10.18 -5.81 1.56
C GLN A 58 10.27 -6.92 2.60
N THR A 59 9.94 -8.15 2.24
CA THR A 59 9.83 -9.28 3.17
C THR A 59 11.07 -10.19 3.21
N VAL A 60 11.84 -10.18 2.14
CA VAL A 60 12.99 -11.09 1.92
C VAL A 60 14.09 -10.98 2.97
N ILE A 61 14.28 -9.82 3.59
CA ILE A 61 15.31 -9.59 4.62
C ILE A 61 14.90 -10.15 5.99
N VAL A 62 13.58 -10.30 6.24
CA VAL A 62 13.04 -10.60 7.59
C VAL A 62 13.59 -11.90 8.17
N PRO A 63 13.64 -13.02 7.44
CA PRO A 63 14.22 -14.26 7.95
C PRO A 63 15.72 -14.20 8.21
N LEU A 64 16.45 -13.30 7.53
CA LEU A 64 17.89 -13.12 7.67
C LEU A 64 18.29 -12.26 8.88
N LEU A 65 17.39 -11.42 9.40
CA LEU A 65 17.69 -10.46 10.45
C LEU A 65 18.41 -11.05 11.68
N PRO A 66 18.05 -12.24 12.19
CA PRO A 66 18.73 -12.83 13.33
C PRO A 66 20.20 -13.21 13.06
N GLU A 67 20.51 -13.61 11.82
CA GLU A 67 21.83 -14.11 11.41
C GLU A 67 22.75 -12.99 10.85
N LEU A 68 22.16 -11.88 10.41
CA LEU A 68 22.93 -10.77 9.82
C LEU A 68 24.01 -10.19 10.74
N PRO A 69 23.86 -10.07 12.07
CA PRO A 69 24.94 -9.65 12.94
C PRO A 69 26.17 -10.54 12.82
N HIS A 70 25.98 -11.85 12.67
CA HIS A 70 27.05 -12.83 12.49
C HIS A 70 27.72 -12.67 11.11
N PHE A 71 26.94 -12.45 10.05
CA PHE A 71 27.45 -12.34 8.68
C PHE A 71 28.17 -11.01 8.41
N THR A 72 27.75 -9.93 9.05
CA THR A 72 28.28 -8.58 8.80
C THR A 72 29.24 -8.08 9.87
N GLY A 73 29.32 -8.77 11.01
CA GLY A 73 30.05 -8.29 12.19
C GLY A 73 29.41 -7.03 12.85
N ALA A 74 28.23 -6.62 12.40
CA ALA A 74 27.57 -5.41 12.87
C ALA A 74 26.67 -5.67 14.08
N GLY A 75 26.52 -4.68 14.96
CA GLY A 75 25.60 -4.77 16.10
C GLY A 75 24.13 -4.88 15.67
N ARG A 76 23.28 -5.48 16.53
CA ARG A 76 21.84 -5.67 16.29
C ARG A 76 21.11 -4.37 15.93
N THR A 77 21.52 -3.23 16.55
CA THR A 77 20.96 -1.91 16.24
C THR A 77 21.25 -1.49 14.80
N ALA A 78 22.46 -1.71 14.29
CA ALA A 78 22.81 -1.41 12.90
C ALA A 78 22.04 -2.29 11.92
N VAL A 79 21.85 -3.58 12.23
CA VAL A 79 21.06 -4.51 11.42
C VAL A 79 19.59 -4.11 11.37
N SER A 80 19.01 -3.57 12.46
CA SER A 80 17.62 -3.10 12.47
C SER A 80 17.38 -1.94 11.48
N TRP A 81 18.41 -1.15 11.18
CA TRP A 81 18.34 -0.08 10.19
C TRP A 81 18.06 -0.60 8.77
N LEU A 82 18.39 -1.85 8.45
CA LEU A 82 18.09 -2.43 7.13
C LEU A 82 16.59 -2.49 6.83
N VAL A 83 15.76 -2.71 7.83
CA VAL A 83 14.30 -2.66 7.69
C VAL A 83 13.81 -1.22 7.78
N THR A 84 14.28 -0.50 8.79
CA THR A 84 13.86 0.88 9.07
C THR A 84 14.08 1.80 7.87
N VAL A 85 15.28 1.79 7.27
CA VAL A 85 15.59 2.68 6.14
C VAL A 85 14.74 2.37 4.91
N THR A 86 14.46 1.10 4.65
CA THR A 86 13.60 0.71 3.52
C THR A 86 12.18 1.25 3.68
N LEU A 87 11.61 1.13 4.88
CA LEU A 87 10.27 1.65 5.17
C LEU A 87 10.27 3.19 5.17
N LEU A 88 11.28 3.81 5.77
CA LEU A 88 11.44 5.26 5.85
C LEU A 88 11.54 5.89 4.45
N VAL A 89 12.47 5.39 3.63
CA VAL A 89 12.64 5.88 2.25
C VAL A 89 11.39 5.59 1.42
N GLY A 90 10.78 4.42 1.59
CA GLY A 90 9.53 4.07 0.94
C GLY A 90 8.40 5.04 1.28
N ALA A 91 8.26 5.41 2.55
CA ALA A 91 7.26 6.38 2.99
C ALA A 91 7.49 7.76 2.37
N VAL A 92 8.74 8.24 2.38
CA VAL A 92 9.11 9.57 1.88
C VAL A 92 9.05 9.66 0.36
N VAL A 93 9.63 8.68 -0.34
CA VAL A 93 9.78 8.72 -1.81
C VAL A 93 8.46 8.48 -2.53
N THR A 94 7.55 7.72 -1.95
CA THR A 94 6.31 7.33 -2.63
C THR A 94 5.43 8.51 -3.07
N PRO A 95 5.08 9.50 -2.25
CA PRO A 95 4.31 10.65 -2.69
C PRO A 95 5.09 11.56 -3.66
N ILE A 96 6.42 11.65 -3.49
CA ILE A 96 7.31 12.40 -4.37
C ILE A 96 7.31 11.79 -5.77
N PHE A 97 7.56 10.49 -5.88
CA PHE A 97 7.55 9.76 -7.16
C PHE A 97 6.16 9.74 -7.79
N GLY A 98 5.10 9.64 -6.97
CA GLY A 98 3.73 9.78 -7.44
C GLY A 98 3.50 11.12 -8.14
N ARG A 99 3.94 12.23 -7.55
CA ARG A 99 3.82 13.57 -8.14
C ARG A 99 4.71 13.74 -9.37
N LEU A 100 5.94 13.26 -9.31
CA LEU A 100 6.85 13.27 -10.47
C LEU A 100 6.30 12.44 -11.63
N ALA A 101 5.67 11.29 -11.33
CA ALA A 101 5.04 10.46 -12.35
C ALA A 101 3.86 11.15 -13.03
N ASP A 102 3.03 11.87 -12.28
CA ASP A 102 1.93 12.66 -12.83
C ASP A 102 2.44 13.83 -13.72
N MET A 103 3.64 14.40 -13.42
CA MET A 103 4.22 15.52 -14.14
C MET A 103 5.10 15.13 -15.33
N PHE A 104 6.01 14.17 -15.13
CA PHE A 104 7.07 13.85 -16.09
C PHE A 104 6.84 12.56 -16.88
N GLY A 105 5.77 11.83 -16.55
CA GLY A 105 5.42 10.57 -17.20
C GLY A 105 5.59 9.36 -16.28
N LYS A 106 4.60 8.50 -16.31
CA LYS A 106 4.49 7.37 -15.38
C LYS A 106 5.47 6.26 -15.70
N LYS A 107 5.72 5.97 -16.99
CA LYS A 107 6.73 4.98 -17.41
C LYS A 107 8.12 5.38 -16.93
N LYS A 108 8.52 6.63 -17.14
CA LYS A 108 9.84 7.12 -16.74
C LYS A 108 10.08 6.94 -15.24
N MET A 109 9.12 7.35 -14.43
CA MET A 109 9.24 7.22 -12.97
C MET A 109 9.17 5.77 -12.50
N LEU A 110 8.41 4.92 -13.18
CA LEU A 110 8.39 3.49 -12.93
C LEU A 110 9.75 2.84 -13.22
N LEU A 111 10.38 3.20 -14.35
CA LEU A 111 11.72 2.72 -14.71
C LEU A 111 12.78 3.20 -13.71
N VAL A 112 12.71 4.45 -13.24
CA VAL A 112 13.60 4.96 -12.19
C VAL A 112 13.44 4.13 -10.91
N ALA A 113 12.20 3.86 -10.47
CA ALA A 113 11.95 3.03 -9.30
C ALA A 113 12.50 1.61 -9.47
N PHE A 114 12.29 0.99 -10.63
CA PHE A 114 12.83 -0.36 -10.92
C PHE A 114 14.35 -0.39 -10.95
N SER A 115 14.98 0.61 -11.57
CA SER A 115 16.44 0.72 -11.61
C SER A 115 17.03 0.88 -10.20
N MET A 116 16.42 1.70 -9.35
CA MET A 116 16.84 1.86 -7.96
C MET A 116 16.71 0.56 -7.16
N MET A 117 15.57 -0.16 -7.30
CA MET A 117 15.36 -1.46 -6.65
C MET A 117 16.40 -2.50 -7.11
N THR A 118 16.64 -2.57 -8.40
CA THR A 118 17.59 -3.52 -9.00
C THR A 118 19.01 -3.21 -8.58
N LEU A 119 19.41 -1.93 -8.62
CA LEU A 119 20.72 -1.48 -8.16
C LEU A 119 20.93 -1.75 -6.67
N GLY A 120 19.89 -1.49 -5.85
CA GLY A 120 19.93 -1.85 -4.43
C GLY A 120 20.09 -3.34 -4.20
N SER A 121 19.39 -4.19 -4.98
CA SER A 121 19.58 -5.65 -4.89
C SER A 121 20.98 -6.07 -5.30
N MET A 122 21.54 -5.50 -6.36
CA MET A 122 22.90 -5.76 -6.82
C MET A 122 23.94 -5.36 -5.75
N LEU A 123 23.79 -4.20 -5.12
CA LEU A 123 24.68 -3.77 -4.03
C LEU A 123 24.63 -4.70 -2.82
N CYS A 124 23.43 -5.17 -2.44
CA CYS A 124 23.27 -6.19 -1.39
C CYS A 124 23.92 -7.54 -1.77
N ALA A 125 23.95 -7.88 -3.07
CA ALA A 125 24.58 -9.11 -3.56
C ALA A 125 26.12 -9.03 -3.57
N LEU A 126 26.69 -7.83 -3.68
CA LEU A 126 28.14 -7.61 -3.83
C LEU A 126 28.87 -7.28 -2.53
N SER A 127 28.17 -6.92 -1.46
CA SER A 127 28.78 -6.40 -0.23
C SER A 127 28.20 -7.03 1.02
N SER A 128 29.08 -7.24 2.02
CA SER A 128 28.70 -7.58 3.39
C SER A 128 28.87 -6.41 4.37
N ASP A 129 29.34 -5.24 3.88
CA ASP A 129 29.46 -4.04 4.69
C ASP A 129 28.08 -3.47 5.05
N ILE A 130 27.85 -3.24 6.34
CA ILE A 130 26.53 -2.80 6.85
C ILE A 130 26.12 -1.43 6.32
N ALA A 131 27.06 -0.51 6.08
CA ALA A 131 26.75 0.81 5.54
C ALA A 131 26.30 0.72 4.08
N VAL A 132 26.98 -0.12 3.28
CA VAL A 132 26.58 -0.41 1.90
C VAL A 132 25.21 -1.09 1.86
N LEU A 133 24.95 -2.05 2.77
CA LEU A 133 23.66 -2.71 2.86
C LEU A 133 22.55 -1.75 3.25
N ILE A 134 22.77 -0.82 4.19
CA ILE A 134 21.80 0.21 4.55
C ILE A 134 21.49 1.12 3.35
N PHE A 135 22.52 1.57 2.63
CA PHE A 135 22.33 2.37 1.42
C PHE A 135 21.56 1.61 0.32
N ALA A 136 21.92 0.35 0.10
CA ALA A 136 21.25 -0.53 -0.85
C ALA A 136 19.77 -0.72 -0.50
N ARG A 137 19.45 -0.90 0.78
CA ARG A 137 18.08 -1.00 1.31
C ARG A 137 17.31 0.32 1.17
N ALA A 138 17.99 1.46 1.29
CA ALA A 138 17.40 2.76 0.98
C ALA A 138 16.97 2.85 -0.49
N LEU A 139 17.83 2.42 -1.42
CA LEU A 139 17.47 2.35 -2.85
C LEU A 139 16.27 1.43 -3.11
N GLN A 140 16.23 0.25 -2.47
CA GLN A 140 15.09 -0.66 -2.59
C GLN A 140 13.78 -0.05 -2.04
N GLY A 141 13.86 0.83 -1.03
CA GLY A 141 12.72 1.55 -0.49
C GLY A 141 11.96 2.39 -1.54
N ALA A 142 12.66 2.92 -2.55
CA ALA A 142 12.05 3.67 -3.64
C ALA A 142 11.05 2.84 -4.46
N GLY A 143 11.17 1.52 -4.45
CA GLY A 143 10.21 0.59 -5.04
C GLY A 143 8.79 0.69 -4.50
N SER A 144 8.59 1.25 -3.30
CA SER A 144 7.26 1.46 -2.74
C SER A 144 6.36 2.34 -3.63
N ALA A 145 6.94 3.14 -4.52
CA ALA A 145 6.22 3.96 -5.49
C ALA A 145 5.61 3.16 -6.67
N VAL A 146 6.04 1.92 -6.88
CA VAL A 146 5.58 1.06 -7.99
C VAL A 146 4.07 0.83 -7.95
N ILE A 147 3.52 0.54 -6.76
CA ILE A 147 2.09 0.27 -6.61
C ILE A 147 1.23 1.51 -6.96
N PRO A 148 1.43 2.70 -6.36
CA PRO A 148 0.63 3.87 -6.68
C PRO A 148 0.78 4.34 -8.13
N ILE A 149 1.98 4.30 -8.71
CA ILE A 149 2.19 4.62 -10.11
C ILE A 149 1.50 3.60 -11.00
N GLY A 150 1.64 2.30 -10.69
CA GLY A 150 1.01 1.21 -11.42
C GLY A 150 -0.52 1.32 -11.42
N ILE A 151 -1.15 1.60 -10.28
CA ILE A 151 -2.60 1.83 -10.19
C ILE A 151 -3.01 3.00 -11.10
N SER A 152 -2.24 4.09 -11.10
CA SER A 152 -2.52 5.26 -11.94
C SER A 152 -2.40 4.92 -13.44
N MET A 153 -1.38 4.15 -13.84
CA MET A 153 -1.22 3.68 -15.23
C MET A 153 -2.36 2.76 -15.66
N LEU A 154 -2.73 1.80 -14.82
CA LEU A 154 -3.81 0.86 -15.13
C LEU A 154 -5.16 1.56 -15.31
N ARG A 155 -5.41 2.64 -14.54
CA ARG A 155 -6.61 3.47 -14.72
C ARG A 155 -6.64 4.18 -16.08
N ASP A 156 -5.49 4.64 -16.57
CA ASP A 156 -5.41 5.36 -17.84
C ASP A 156 -5.56 4.43 -19.05
N GLU A 157 -4.97 3.24 -18.97
CA GLU A 157 -4.81 2.31 -20.09
C GLU A 157 -5.93 1.27 -20.19
N LEU A 158 -6.53 0.86 -19.05
CA LEU A 158 -7.51 -0.22 -19.05
C LEU A 158 -8.94 0.28 -19.36
N PRO A 159 -9.77 -0.56 -19.98
CA PRO A 159 -11.21 -0.30 -20.09
C PRO A 159 -11.82 -0.15 -18.70
N ARG A 160 -12.78 0.76 -18.54
CA ARG A 160 -13.41 1.10 -17.25
C ARG A 160 -13.90 -0.12 -16.47
N ASN A 161 -14.46 -1.12 -17.15
CA ASN A 161 -14.97 -2.35 -16.53
C ASN A 161 -13.87 -3.27 -15.96
N LYS A 162 -12.60 -3.10 -16.36
CA LYS A 162 -11.46 -3.90 -15.87
C LYS A 162 -10.62 -3.19 -14.81
N VAL A 163 -10.76 -1.86 -14.67
CA VAL A 163 -9.92 -1.04 -13.76
C VAL A 163 -10.07 -1.51 -12.32
N ASN A 164 -11.31 -1.67 -11.82
CA ASN A 164 -11.56 -2.05 -10.43
C ASN A 164 -10.90 -3.40 -10.08
N GLY A 165 -11.03 -4.39 -10.96
CA GLY A 165 -10.38 -5.68 -10.78
C GLY A 165 -8.85 -5.60 -10.79
N ALA A 166 -8.29 -4.78 -11.69
CA ALA A 166 -6.85 -4.57 -11.78
C ALA A 166 -6.29 -3.88 -10.52
N VAL A 167 -6.98 -2.86 -10.00
CA VAL A 167 -6.61 -2.14 -8.77
C VAL A 167 -6.66 -3.08 -7.56
N ALA A 168 -7.71 -3.91 -7.46
CA ALA A 168 -7.81 -4.90 -6.39
C ALA A 168 -6.67 -5.93 -6.47
N MET A 169 -6.32 -6.38 -7.68
CA MET A 169 -5.19 -7.30 -7.89
C MET A 169 -3.85 -6.66 -7.53
N MET A 170 -3.64 -5.37 -7.83
CA MET A 170 -2.47 -4.62 -7.38
C MET A 170 -2.39 -4.57 -5.84
N SER A 171 -3.51 -4.42 -5.16
CA SER A 171 -3.54 -4.43 -3.69
C SER A 171 -3.21 -5.80 -3.10
N SER A 172 -3.57 -6.90 -3.79
CA SER A 172 -3.26 -8.28 -3.35
C SER A 172 -1.81 -8.69 -3.55
N THR A 173 -1.03 -7.95 -4.36
CA THR A 173 0.39 -8.26 -4.60
C THR A 173 1.22 -8.26 -3.32
N LEU A 174 0.82 -7.50 -2.29
CA LEU A 174 1.46 -7.55 -0.96
C LEU A 174 1.34 -8.93 -0.33
N GLY A 175 0.18 -9.58 -0.43
CA GLY A 175 -0.01 -10.95 0.04
C GLY A 175 0.83 -11.95 -0.74
N VAL A 176 0.85 -11.83 -2.07
CA VAL A 176 1.71 -12.67 -2.93
C VAL A 176 3.18 -12.50 -2.58
N GLY A 177 3.64 -11.26 -2.38
CA GLY A 177 5.02 -10.97 -2.01
C GLY A 177 5.41 -11.56 -0.66
N THR A 178 4.52 -11.52 0.32
CA THR A 178 4.76 -12.16 1.64
C THR A 178 4.79 -13.69 1.50
N ALA A 179 3.86 -14.27 0.73
CA ALA A 179 3.79 -15.72 0.49
C ALA A 179 5.04 -16.28 -0.18
N LEU A 180 5.61 -15.54 -1.09
CA LEU A 180 6.80 -15.95 -1.85
C LEU A 180 8.09 -15.53 -1.15
N GLY A 181 8.15 -14.29 -0.62
CA GLY A 181 9.37 -13.67 -0.13
C GLY A 181 9.92 -14.37 1.12
N ILE A 182 9.06 -14.62 2.11
CA ILE A 182 9.50 -15.22 3.38
C ILE A 182 9.99 -16.66 3.20
N PRO A 183 9.22 -17.61 2.58
CA PRO A 183 9.70 -18.98 2.38
C PRO A 183 10.92 -19.06 1.46
N PHE A 184 10.95 -18.24 0.40
CA PHE A 184 12.08 -18.21 -0.53
C PHE A 184 13.37 -17.74 0.17
N SER A 185 13.28 -16.68 0.96
CA SER A 185 14.40 -16.18 1.75
C SER A 185 14.86 -17.20 2.81
N ALA A 186 13.91 -17.81 3.52
CA ALA A 186 14.20 -18.83 4.53
C ALA A 186 14.92 -20.04 3.94
N MET A 187 14.49 -20.50 2.76
CA MET A 187 15.10 -21.62 2.07
C MET A 187 16.55 -21.30 1.64
N ILE A 188 16.78 -20.12 1.08
CA ILE A 188 18.15 -19.73 0.68
C ILE A 188 19.04 -19.54 1.92
N ALA A 189 18.54 -18.90 2.98
CA ALA A 189 19.29 -18.70 4.21
C ALA A 189 19.72 -20.02 4.85
N GLN A 190 18.92 -21.09 4.71
CA GLN A 190 19.21 -22.39 5.31
C GLN A 190 20.16 -23.25 4.47
N TYR A 191 20.11 -23.16 3.14
CA TYR A 191 20.81 -24.09 2.24
C TYR A 191 21.90 -23.43 1.39
N SER A 192 22.06 -22.10 1.42
CA SER A 192 22.99 -21.37 0.57
C SER A 192 23.54 -20.11 1.22
N ASN A 193 24.45 -19.45 0.54
CA ASN A 193 24.94 -18.13 0.93
C ASN A 193 23.80 -17.08 0.75
N TRP A 194 23.58 -16.25 1.75
CA TRP A 194 22.56 -15.20 1.71
C TRP A 194 22.70 -14.21 0.56
N HIS A 195 23.91 -14.00 -0.02
CA HIS A 195 24.12 -13.18 -1.20
C HIS A 195 23.37 -13.71 -2.44
N VAL A 196 23.19 -15.05 -2.54
CA VAL A 196 22.44 -15.67 -3.65
C VAL A 196 21.02 -15.12 -3.74
N LEU A 197 20.41 -14.85 -2.58
CA LEU A 197 19.09 -14.23 -2.51
C LEU A 197 19.05 -12.90 -3.27
N PHE A 198 20.07 -12.07 -3.07
CA PHE A 198 20.14 -10.76 -3.71
C PHE A 198 20.57 -10.85 -5.19
N TRP A 199 21.35 -11.86 -5.58
CA TRP A 199 21.62 -12.13 -7.00
C TRP A 199 20.35 -12.54 -7.75
N VAL A 200 19.52 -13.40 -7.17
CA VAL A 200 18.22 -13.78 -7.76
C VAL A 200 17.29 -12.58 -7.86
N THR A 201 17.20 -11.76 -6.80
CA THR A 201 16.36 -10.56 -6.86
C THR A 201 16.91 -9.52 -7.85
N THR A 202 18.23 -9.43 -8.06
CA THR A 202 18.83 -8.61 -9.12
C THR A 202 18.42 -9.10 -10.50
N ALA A 203 18.48 -10.40 -10.76
CA ALA A 203 18.10 -10.99 -12.05
C ALA A 203 16.60 -10.76 -12.35
N ILE A 204 15.73 -10.91 -11.34
CA ILE A 204 14.30 -10.61 -11.47
C ILE A 204 14.10 -9.12 -11.75
N GLY A 205 14.78 -8.23 -11.02
CA GLY A 205 14.70 -6.78 -11.19
C GLY A 205 15.13 -6.34 -12.59
N LEU A 206 16.22 -6.89 -13.11
CA LEU A 206 16.68 -6.64 -14.48
C LEU A 206 15.65 -7.11 -15.51
N SER A 207 15.08 -8.30 -15.34
CA SER A 207 14.06 -8.86 -16.23
C SER A 207 12.81 -7.98 -16.27
N VAL A 208 12.31 -7.54 -15.10
CA VAL A 208 11.15 -6.66 -14.99
C VAL A 208 11.44 -5.29 -15.60
N THR A 209 12.63 -4.73 -15.33
CA THR A 209 13.06 -3.45 -15.92
C THR A 209 13.13 -3.52 -17.43
N LEU A 210 13.76 -4.56 -17.98
CA LEU A 210 13.86 -4.79 -19.42
C LEU A 210 12.47 -4.96 -20.05
N ALA A 211 11.60 -5.76 -19.43
CA ALA A 211 10.23 -5.92 -19.91
C ALA A 211 9.47 -4.58 -19.91
N ALA A 212 9.67 -3.75 -18.89
CA ALA A 212 9.04 -2.42 -18.83
C ALA A 212 9.57 -1.47 -19.91
N VAL A 213 10.88 -1.49 -20.19
CA VAL A 213 11.48 -0.69 -21.27
C VAL A 213 10.88 -1.07 -22.62
N LEU A 214 10.78 -2.36 -22.89
CA LEU A 214 10.39 -2.89 -24.21
C LEU A 214 8.87 -2.81 -24.46
N PHE A 215 8.05 -3.07 -23.44
CA PHE A 215 6.62 -3.31 -23.64
C PHE A 215 5.71 -2.23 -23.07
N ILE A 216 6.17 -1.40 -22.13
CA ILE A 216 5.36 -0.29 -21.59
C ILE A 216 5.55 0.94 -22.48
N ARG A 217 4.44 1.58 -22.85
CA ARG A 217 4.46 2.87 -23.55
C ARG A 217 4.46 4.01 -22.54
N GLU A 218 5.02 5.15 -22.94
CA GLU A 218 4.94 6.37 -22.12
C GLU A 218 3.50 6.87 -22.09
N SER A 219 3.03 7.24 -20.89
CA SER A 219 1.79 7.98 -20.73
C SER A 219 2.02 9.45 -21.04
N GLU A 220 1.01 10.12 -21.58
CA GLU A 220 1.10 11.55 -21.86
C GLU A 220 1.42 12.30 -20.55
N PRO A 221 2.55 13.02 -20.51
CA PRO A 221 2.88 13.83 -19.35
C PRO A 221 1.87 14.97 -19.22
N ASN A 222 1.45 15.27 -17.99
CA ASN A 222 0.68 16.49 -17.74
C ASN A 222 1.58 17.52 -17.04
N PRO A 223 2.31 18.36 -17.78
CA PRO A 223 3.29 19.30 -17.24
C PRO A 223 2.66 20.49 -16.51
N SER A 224 1.42 20.37 -16.02
CA SER A 224 0.74 21.46 -15.33
C SER A 224 1.43 21.76 -13.99
N GLY A 225 2.12 22.89 -13.93
CA GLY A 225 2.72 23.46 -12.74
C GLY A 225 4.20 23.11 -12.54
N ARG A 226 4.80 23.71 -11.50
CA ARG A 226 6.18 23.48 -11.07
C ARG A 226 6.22 22.41 -9.97
N PHE A 227 7.29 21.63 -9.94
CA PHE A 227 7.51 20.68 -8.84
C PHE A 227 7.79 21.42 -7.53
N ASP A 228 7.08 21.04 -6.48
CA ASP A 228 7.24 21.61 -5.13
C ASP A 228 8.40 20.94 -4.39
N GLY A 229 9.63 21.36 -4.71
CA GLY A 229 10.83 20.86 -4.04
C GLY A 229 10.88 21.18 -2.55
N VAL A 230 10.39 22.36 -2.15
CA VAL A 230 10.33 22.76 -0.73
C VAL A 230 9.35 21.88 0.03
N GLY A 231 8.18 21.60 -0.57
CA GLY A 231 7.21 20.66 0.00
C GLY A 231 7.76 19.23 0.11
N ALA A 232 8.53 18.77 -0.88
CA ALA A 232 9.16 17.46 -0.84
C ALA A 232 10.21 17.35 0.26
N VAL A 233 11.10 18.33 0.40
CA VAL A 233 12.12 18.37 1.46
C VAL A 233 11.47 18.50 2.84
N GLY A 234 10.46 19.37 2.98
CA GLY A 234 9.74 19.56 4.23
C GLY A 234 9.01 18.29 4.70
N LEU A 235 8.33 17.59 3.78
CA LEU A 235 7.71 16.30 4.09
C LEU A 235 8.74 15.26 4.49
N SER A 236 9.86 15.18 3.77
CA SER A 236 10.95 14.25 4.06
C SER A 236 11.53 14.48 5.46
N ALA A 237 11.85 15.74 5.80
CA ALA A 237 12.38 16.11 7.09
C ALA A 237 11.39 15.81 8.23
N ALA A 238 10.11 16.15 8.05
CA ALA A 238 9.06 15.87 9.02
C ALA A 238 8.88 14.37 9.27
N MET A 239 8.89 13.57 8.20
CA MET A 239 8.76 12.11 8.27
C MET A 239 9.99 11.44 8.91
N ILE A 240 11.20 11.88 8.57
CA ILE A 240 12.44 11.40 9.21
C ILE A 240 12.40 11.71 10.72
N ALA A 241 12.08 12.96 11.07
CA ALA A 241 11.97 13.38 12.45
C ALA A 241 10.86 12.65 13.23
N LEU A 242 9.83 12.12 12.56
CA LEU A 242 8.78 11.30 13.15
C LEU A 242 9.20 9.84 13.28
N LEU A 243 9.62 9.21 12.17
CA LEU A 243 9.75 7.76 12.11
C LEU A 243 11.05 7.25 12.75
N VAL A 244 12.13 8.02 12.70
CA VAL A 244 13.41 7.62 13.35
C VAL A 244 13.26 7.45 14.85
N PRO A 245 12.75 8.44 15.63
CA PRO A 245 12.59 8.25 17.06
C PRO A 245 11.55 7.17 17.41
N ILE A 246 10.53 6.98 16.58
CA ILE A 246 9.58 5.86 16.77
C ILE A 246 10.27 4.52 16.63
N THR A 247 11.12 4.32 15.63
CA THR A 247 11.80 3.04 15.42
C THR A 247 12.95 2.78 16.37
N GLN A 248 13.61 3.84 16.85
CA GLN A 248 14.76 3.75 17.75
C GLN A 248 14.40 4.00 19.22
N GLY A 249 13.15 4.32 19.52
CA GLY A 249 12.72 4.69 20.88
C GLY A 249 12.99 3.64 21.95
N SER A 250 12.90 2.35 21.59
CA SER A 250 13.25 1.25 22.50
C SER A 250 14.74 1.17 22.80
N SER A 251 15.63 1.52 21.85
CA SER A 251 17.08 1.48 22.01
C SER A 251 17.65 2.78 22.61
N TRP A 252 17.08 3.93 22.24
CA TRP A 252 17.53 5.24 22.74
C TRP A 252 16.87 5.64 24.08
N GLY A 253 15.78 4.93 24.46
CA GLY A 253 14.91 5.27 25.58
C GLY A 253 13.82 6.27 25.19
N TRP A 254 12.56 5.91 25.40
CA TRP A 254 11.39 6.74 25.04
C TRP A 254 11.39 8.12 25.70
N THR A 255 12.00 8.25 26.87
CA THR A 255 12.12 9.50 27.64
C THR A 255 13.42 10.26 27.36
N SER A 256 14.27 9.80 26.45
CA SER A 256 15.52 10.47 26.11
C SER A 256 15.27 11.83 25.45
N GLY A 257 16.14 12.78 25.71
CA GLY A 257 16.07 14.10 25.08
C GLY A 257 16.11 14.05 23.56
N ALA A 258 16.82 13.07 22.98
CA ALA A 258 16.89 12.86 21.54
C ALA A 258 15.52 12.46 20.95
N VAL A 259 14.82 11.50 21.57
CA VAL A 259 13.49 11.06 21.12
C VAL A 259 12.47 12.19 21.25
N ILE A 260 12.44 12.86 22.42
CA ILE A 260 11.48 13.95 22.68
C ILE A 260 11.73 15.13 21.75
N SER A 261 12.99 15.54 21.55
CA SER A 261 13.32 16.68 20.68
C SER A 261 13.00 16.39 19.20
N MET A 262 13.26 15.16 18.72
CA MET A 262 12.91 14.78 17.35
C MET A 262 11.39 14.72 17.14
N LEU A 263 10.62 14.19 18.09
CA LEU A 263 9.15 14.19 18.01
C LEU A 263 8.58 15.61 18.04
N ALA A 264 9.11 16.51 18.90
CA ALA A 264 8.73 17.91 18.91
C ALA A 264 9.10 18.61 17.60
N ALA A 265 10.32 18.39 17.10
CA ALA A 265 10.75 18.91 15.79
C ALA A 265 9.84 18.40 14.64
N SER A 266 9.45 17.13 14.67
CA SER A 266 8.50 16.58 13.71
C SER A 266 7.16 17.31 13.73
N ALA A 267 6.59 17.55 14.91
CA ALA A 267 5.33 18.28 15.04
C ALA A 267 5.43 19.71 14.45
N VAL A 268 6.52 20.41 14.73
CA VAL A 268 6.78 21.74 14.16
C VAL A 268 6.96 21.68 12.66
N LEU A 269 7.77 20.74 12.16
CA LEU A 269 8.00 20.57 10.72
C LEU A 269 6.72 20.23 9.97
N PHE A 270 5.86 19.35 10.52
CA PHE A 270 4.56 19.06 9.91
C PHE A 270 3.64 20.29 9.89
N ALA A 271 3.62 21.07 10.96
CA ALA A 271 2.83 22.31 11.01
C ALA A 271 3.30 23.32 9.95
N LEU A 272 4.60 23.55 9.85
CA LEU A 272 5.21 24.42 8.84
C LEU A 272 4.95 23.90 7.42
N TRP A 273 5.08 22.59 7.21
CA TRP A 273 4.80 21.94 5.94
C TRP A 273 3.33 22.09 5.51
N VAL A 274 2.38 21.88 6.43
CA VAL A 274 0.95 22.09 6.16
C VAL A 274 0.67 23.54 5.78
N ILE A 275 1.27 24.52 6.47
CA ILE A 275 1.13 25.94 6.14
C ILE A 275 1.68 26.24 4.75
N GLN A 276 2.87 25.70 4.43
CA GLN A 276 3.51 25.86 3.13
C GLN A 276 2.66 25.25 2.02
N GLN A 277 2.15 24.00 2.20
CA GLN A 277 1.30 23.32 1.21
C GLN A 277 -0.03 24.06 0.97
N ARG A 278 -0.59 24.68 2.01
CA ARG A 278 -1.83 25.50 1.87
C ARG A 278 -1.60 26.78 1.10
N ARG A 279 -0.39 27.35 1.12
CA ARG A 279 -0.03 28.61 0.44
C ARG A 279 0.50 28.37 -0.97
N ASN A 280 1.01 27.18 -1.26
CA ASN A 280 1.56 26.86 -2.57
C ASN A 280 0.44 26.68 -3.63
N VAL A 281 0.64 27.28 -4.81
CA VAL A 281 -0.27 27.14 -5.95
C VAL A 281 -0.20 25.72 -6.54
N ASN A 282 0.99 25.11 -6.53
CA ASN A 282 1.24 23.75 -7.03
C ASN A 282 1.76 22.85 -5.93
N PRO A 283 0.96 22.53 -4.87
CA PRO A 283 1.44 21.77 -3.74
C PRO A 283 1.81 20.33 -4.14
N LEU A 284 2.80 19.75 -3.46
CA LEU A 284 3.15 18.34 -3.56
C LEU A 284 1.95 17.46 -3.20
N VAL A 285 1.28 17.83 -2.11
CA VAL A 285 0.09 17.17 -1.59
C VAL A 285 -1.00 18.22 -1.37
N ASP A 286 -2.17 18.02 -1.95
CA ASP A 286 -3.31 18.92 -1.77
C ASP A 286 -3.95 18.69 -0.40
N VAL A 287 -3.41 19.38 0.62
CA VAL A 287 -3.88 19.28 2.01
C VAL A 287 -5.34 19.70 2.14
N ARG A 288 -5.83 20.62 1.28
CA ARG A 288 -7.23 21.04 1.30
C ARG A 288 -8.16 19.91 0.85
N ALA A 289 -7.72 19.14 -0.14
CA ALA A 289 -8.44 17.95 -0.59
C ALA A 289 -8.39 16.82 0.46
N LEU A 290 -7.25 16.67 1.16
CA LEU A 290 -7.08 15.65 2.21
C LEU A 290 -8.07 15.80 3.37
N VAL A 291 -8.46 17.02 3.74
CA VAL A 291 -9.40 17.28 4.84
C VAL A 291 -10.85 16.91 4.47
N LYS A 292 -11.16 16.75 3.18
CA LYS A 292 -12.49 16.31 2.76
C LYS A 292 -12.74 14.88 3.25
N ARG A 293 -13.91 14.62 3.88
CA ARG A 293 -14.26 13.31 4.46
C ARG A 293 -14.03 12.13 3.52
N ALA A 294 -14.37 12.30 2.24
CA ALA A 294 -14.21 11.26 1.21
C ALA A 294 -12.75 10.85 0.96
N VAL A 295 -11.78 11.70 1.31
CA VAL A 295 -10.33 11.47 1.15
C VAL A 295 -9.68 11.18 2.50
N LEU A 296 -10.06 11.89 3.57
CA LEU A 296 -9.49 11.76 4.91
C LEU A 296 -9.72 10.35 5.48
N ILE A 297 -10.97 9.85 5.37
CA ILE A 297 -11.34 8.55 5.94
C ILE A 297 -10.51 7.40 5.35
N PRO A 298 -10.38 7.25 4.01
CA PRO A 298 -9.49 6.25 3.42
C PRO A 298 -8.03 6.38 3.86
N HIS A 299 -7.53 7.59 4.08
CA HIS A 299 -6.15 7.82 4.49
C HIS A 299 -5.91 7.43 5.95
N LEU A 300 -6.82 7.79 6.87
CA LEU A 300 -6.76 7.34 8.27
C LEU A 300 -6.89 5.82 8.38
N ALA A 301 -7.82 5.24 7.63
CA ALA A 301 -7.95 3.79 7.58
C ALA A 301 -6.68 3.12 7.02
N ALA A 302 -6.00 3.72 6.03
CA ALA A 302 -4.74 3.19 5.50
C ALA A 302 -3.64 3.10 6.56
N LEU A 303 -3.50 4.12 7.41
CA LEU A 303 -2.55 4.12 8.54
C LEU A 303 -2.84 2.96 9.51
N LEU A 304 -4.10 2.83 9.94
CA LEU A 304 -4.51 1.81 10.91
C LEU A 304 -4.42 0.39 10.35
N VAL A 305 -4.78 0.20 9.08
CA VAL A 305 -4.69 -1.11 8.42
C VAL A 305 -3.24 -1.46 8.08
N GLY A 306 -2.39 -0.46 7.78
CA GLY A 306 -0.95 -0.65 7.68
C GLY A 306 -0.33 -1.14 8.99
N PHE A 307 -0.74 -0.55 10.11
CA PHE A 307 -0.39 -1.03 11.45
C PHE A 307 -0.81 -2.49 11.65
N ALA A 308 -2.09 -2.77 11.43
CA ALA A 308 -2.64 -4.11 11.64
C ALA A 308 -1.96 -5.17 10.74
N PHE A 309 -1.82 -4.90 9.44
CA PHE A 309 -1.19 -5.83 8.49
C PHE A 309 0.25 -6.21 8.90
N PHE A 310 1.06 -5.20 9.25
CA PHE A 310 2.44 -5.44 9.66
C PHE A 310 2.51 -6.16 11.01
N GLY A 311 1.61 -5.80 11.95
CA GLY A 311 1.46 -6.47 13.23
C GLY A 311 1.15 -7.96 13.08
N ASN A 312 0.25 -8.31 12.15
CA ASN A 312 -0.07 -9.70 11.86
C ASN A 312 1.19 -10.51 11.50
N THR A 313 1.98 -10.00 10.58
CA THR A 313 3.20 -10.66 10.10
C THR A 313 4.27 -10.71 11.21
N LEU A 314 4.52 -9.58 11.87
CA LEU A 314 5.60 -9.45 12.85
C LEU A 314 5.34 -10.28 14.12
N ILE A 315 4.15 -10.14 14.72
CA ILE A 315 3.78 -10.83 15.96
C ILE A 315 3.73 -12.33 15.71
N THR A 316 3.10 -12.77 14.60
CA THR A 316 2.96 -14.19 14.30
C THR A 316 4.30 -14.84 13.98
N THR A 317 5.19 -14.17 13.25
CA THR A 317 6.54 -14.71 12.99
C THR A 317 7.30 -14.94 14.29
N GLN A 318 7.26 -13.98 15.22
CA GLN A 318 7.92 -14.10 16.52
C GLN A 318 7.26 -15.17 17.41
N LEU A 319 5.92 -15.29 17.38
CA LEU A 319 5.19 -16.32 18.10
C LEU A 319 5.54 -17.73 17.58
N LEU A 320 5.59 -17.92 16.26
CA LEU A 320 5.87 -19.23 15.65
C LEU A 320 7.33 -19.68 15.86
N GLN A 321 8.28 -18.75 15.81
CA GLN A 321 9.71 -19.03 15.97
C GLN A 321 10.18 -18.95 17.43
N GLY A 322 9.43 -18.29 18.30
CA GLY A 322 9.77 -18.14 19.72
C GLY A 322 9.99 -19.49 20.39
N MET A 323 10.86 -19.51 21.42
CA MET A 323 11.26 -20.74 22.12
C MET A 323 10.06 -21.56 22.60
N LYS A 324 10.12 -22.85 22.36
CA LYS A 324 9.08 -23.79 22.82
C LYS A 324 9.09 -23.92 24.34
N GLY A 325 7.96 -23.56 24.99
CA GLY A 325 7.84 -23.65 26.45
C GLY A 325 6.42 -23.35 26.95
N PRO A 326 6.11 -23.62 28.20
CA PRO A 326 4.82 -23.30 28.81
C PRO A 326 4.65 -21.77 28.83
N GLY A 327 3.81 -21.24 27.94
CA GLY A 327 3.55 -19.80 27.83
C GLY A 327 4.50 -19.02 26.91
N ALA A 328 5.37 -19.69 26.17
CA ALA A 328 6.26 -19.14 25.15
C ALA A 328 5.78 -19.50 23.73
N GLY A 329 6.61 -19.33 22.70
CA GLY A 329 6.28 -19.64 21.31
C GLY A 329 6.20 -21.13 20.96
N TYR A 330 6.12 -21.41 19.65
CA TYR A 330 6.01 -22.79 19.14
C TYR A 330 7.36 -23.46 18.85
N GLY A 331 8.45 -22.72 18.81
CA GLY A 331 9.79 -23.23 18.49
C GLY A 331 9.92 -23.79 17.07
N LEU A 332 9.15 -23.27 16.12
CA LEU A 332 9.20 -23.73 14.74
C LEU A 332 10.47 -23.20 14.04
N SER A 333 11.00 -24.00 13.11
CA SER A 333 12.06 -23.53 12.22
C SER A 333 11.56 -22.38 11.36
N ILE A 334 12.49 -21.57 10.83
CA ILE A 334 12.19 -20.42 9.96
C ILE A 334 11.29 -20.85 8.79
N ILE A 335 11.59 -21.99 8.15
CA ILE A 335 10.80 -22.53 7.04
C ILE A 335 9.39 -22.94 7.51
N ALA A 336 9.27 -23.66 8.61
CA ALA A 336 7.97 -24.10 9.11
C ALA A 336 7.08 -22.91 9.48
N ALA A 337 7.64 -21.90 10.13
CA ALA A 337 6.93 -20.64 10.43
C ALA A 337 6.51 -19.88 9.16
N ALA A 338 7.35 -19.89 8.13
CA ALA A 338 7.02 -19.29 6.83
C ALA A 338 5.89 -20.05 6.13
N LEU A 339 5.90 -21.39 6.15
CA LEU A 339 4.85 -22.23 5.55
C LEU A 339 3.49 -21.99 6.24
N CYS A 340 3.46 -21.77 7.55
CA CYS A 340 2.23 -21.42 8.27
C CYS A 340 1.58 -20.12 7.80
N GLN A 341 2.32 -19.22 7.15
CA GLN A 341 1.80 -17.96 6.64
C GLN A 341 1.27 -18.05 5.18
N ILE A 342 1.58 -19.12 4.45
CA ILE A 342 1.12 -19.31 3.06
C ILE A 342 -0.42 -19.33 2.97
N PRO A 343 -1.19 -20.04 3.81
CA PRO A 343 -2.66 -20.03 3.72
C PRO A 343 -3.25 -18.63 3.84
N ALA A 344 -2.71 -17.77 4.71
CA ALA A 344 -3.14 -16.38 4.85
C ALA A 344 -2.87 -15.57 3.60
N SER A 345 -1.71 -15.75 2.99
CA SER A 345 -1.35 -15.07 1.74
C SER A 345 -2.23 -15.50 0.56
N ILE A 346 -2.54 -16.79 0.47
CA ILE A 346 -3.50 -17.33 -0.52
C ILE A 346 -4.90 -16.72 -0.28
N ALA A 347 -5.35 -16.66 0.97
CA ALA A 347 -6.62 -16.03 1.32
C ALA A 347 -6.65 -14.56 0.89
N MET A 348 -5.57 -13.81 1.09
CA MET A 348 -5.47 -12.42 0.66
C MET A 348 -5.67 -12.27 -0.85
N VAL A 349 -5.08 -13.12 -1.66
CA VAL A 349 -5.22 -13.11 -3.12
C VAL A 349 -6.64 -13.48 -3.54
N LEU A 350 -7.20 -14.56 -2.99
CA LEU A 350 -8.53 -15.07 -3.34
C LEU A 350 -9.65 -14.10 -2.95
N PHE A 351 -9.53 -13.40 -1.83
CA PHE A 351 -10.57 -12.49 -1.33
C PHE A 351 -10.44 -11.05 -1.84
N SER A 352 -9.34 -10.67 -2.49
CA SER A 352 -9.21 -9.37 -3.12
C SER A 352 -10.28 -9.08 -4.20
N PRO A 353 -10.62 -10.00 -5.13
CA PRO A 353 -11.76 -9.82 -6.04
C PRO A 353 -13.12 -9.78 -5.34
N VAL A 354 -13.25 -10.43 -4.18
CA VAL A 354 -14.50 -10.39 -3.39
C VAL A 354 -14.75 -8.97 -2.88
N ALA A 355 -13.70 -8.23 -2.51
CA ALA A 355 -13.81 -6.82 -2.14
C ALA A 355 -14.46 -5.97 -3.24
N VAL A 356 -14.08 -6.20 -4.50
CA VAL A 356 -14.67 -5.50 -5.66
C VAL A 356 -16.16 -5.84 -5.78
N ARG A 357 -16.51 -7.13 -5.69
CA ARG A 357 -17.92 -7.56 -5.77
C ARG A 357 -18.78 -6.95 -4.66
N ILE A 358 -18.26 -6.91 -3.42
CA ILE A 358 -18.95 -6.27 -2.29
C ILE A 358 -19.10 -4.78 -2.56
N THR A 359 -18.03 -4.10 -3.02
CA THR A 359 -18.04 -2.67 -3.31
C THR A 359 -19.02 -2.32 -4.43
N ASP A 360 -19.04 -3.10 -5.52
CA ASP A 360 -19.93 -2.86 -6.67
C ASP A 360 -21.40 -3.14 -6.33
N ARG A 361 -21.69 -4.12 -5.45
CA ARG A 361 -23.04 -4.52 -5.11
C ARG A 361 -23.64 -3.75 -3.93
N PHE A 362 -22.84 -3.55 -2.89
CA PHE A 362 -23.29 -3.02 -1.60
C PHE A 362 -22.65 -1.68 -1.22
N GLY A 363 -21.69 -1.20 -2.02
CA GLY A 363 -20.96 0.04 -1.79
C GLY A 363 -19.69 -0.10 -0.95
N SER A 364 -18.82 0.89 -1.06
CA SER A 364 -17.50 0.90 -0.41
C SER A 364 -17.58 0.89 1.13
N ARG A 365 -18.60 1.54 1.70
CA ARG A 365 -18.82 1.54 3.16
C ARG A 365 -19.04 0.11 3.68
N THR A 366 -19.91 -0.67 3.04
CA THR A 366 -20.18 -2.06 3.43
C THR A 366 -18.93 -2.92 3.30
N ALA A 367 -18.15 -2.75 2.22
CA ALA A 367 -16.90 -3.48 2.04
C ALA A 367 -15.90 -3.16 3.15
N MET A 368 -15.72 -1.88 3.52
CA MET A 368 -14.84 -1.47 4.61
C MET A 368 -15.27 -2.05 5.96
N LEU A 369 -16.58 -1.98 6.28
CA LEU A 369 -17.12 -2.54 7.51
C LEU A 369 -16.94 -4.06 7.58
N THR A 370 -17.22 -4.78 6.49
CA THR A 370 -17.02 -6.22 6.40
C THR A 370 -15.55 -6.58 6.63
N GLY A 371 -14.63 -5.90 5.95
CA GLY A 371 -13.19 -6.14 6.13
C GLY A 371 -12.71 -5.85 7.55
N ALA A 372 -13.20 -4.77 8.17
CA ALA A 372 -12.86 -4.42 9.55
C ALA A 372 -13.37 -5.46 10.57
N VAL A 373 -14.56 -6.05 10.35
CA VAL A 373 -15.09 -7.15 11.19
C VAL A 373 -14.19 -8.38 11.09
N PHE A 374 -13.77 -8.77 9.88
CA PHE A 374 -12.83 -9.89 9.71
C PHE A 374 -11.49 -9.62 10.37
N LEU A 375 -10.97 -8.39 10.27
CA LEU A 375 -9.72 -7.99 10.95
C LEU A 375 -9.87 -8.09 12.48
N ALA A 376 -10.88 -7.46 13.05
CA ALA A 376 -11.10 -7.45 14.50
C ALA A 376 -11.36 -8.87 15.04
N GLY A 377 -12.18 -9.66 14.33
CA GLY A 377 -12.48 -11.05 14.68
C GLY A 377 -11.25 -11.94 14.64
N GLY A 378 -10.44 -11.85 13.57
CA GLY A 378 -9.20 -12.63 13.45
C GLY A 378 -8.20 -12.29 14.55
N TYR A 379 -7.98 -11.03 14.88
CA TYR A 379 -7.13 -10.62 15.99
C TYR A 379 -7.70 -11.03 17.37
N GLY A 380 -9.02 -10.96 17.54
CA GLY A 380 -9.68 -11.47 18.74
C GLY A 380 -9.45 -12.96 18.93
N ILE A 381 -9.57 -13.76 17.86
CA ILE A 381 -9.26 -15.20 17.89
C ILE A 381 -7.80 -15.44 18.26
N HIS A 382 -6.86 -14.71 17.67
CA HIS A 382 -5.44 -14.80 18.04
C HIS A 382 -5.21 -14.54 19.53
N ALA A 383 -5.86 -13.52 20.09
CA ALA A 383 -5.68 -13.14 21.50
C ALA A 383 -6.23 -14.18 22.48
N VAL A 384 -7.35 -14.85 22.14
CA VAL A 384 -8.09 -15.70 23.08
C VAL A 384 -7.88 -17.21 22.81
N ALA A 385 -7.93 -17.62 21.53
CA ALA A 385 -7.97 -19.03 21.12
C ALA A 385 -6.67 -19.53 20.47
N GLY A 386 -5.65 -18.73 20.40
CA GLY A 386 -4.44 -18.99 19.60
C GLY A 386 -3.48 -20.05 20.13
N LYS A 387 -3.83 -20.84 21.16
CA LYS A 387 -2.90 -21.87 21.71
C LYS A 387 -2.63 -23.05 20.77
N PRO A 388 -3.60 -23.64 20.04
CA PRO A 388 -3.28 -24.66 19.06
C PRO A 388 -2.77 -24.04 17.76
N LEU A 389 -1.73 -24.63 17.15
CA LEU A 389 -1.12 -24.11 15.91
C LEU A 389 -2.13 -23.88 14.77
N TRP A 390 -3.09 -24.82 14.60
CA TRP A 390 -4.16 -24.64 13.61
C TRP A 390 -5.03 -23.41 13.87
N GLY A 391 -5.23 -23.06 15.15
CA GLY A 391 -5.96 -21.85 15.54
C GLY A 391 -5.23 -20.58 15.13
N VAL A 392 -3.90 -20.53 15.27
CA VAL A 392 -3.05 -19.44 14.77
C VAL A 392 -3.16 -19.32 13.25
N VAL A 393 -3.04 -20.44 12.52
CA VAL A 393 -3.14 -20.43 11.05
C VAL A 393 -4.54 -20.01 10.57
N ALA A 394 -5.59 -20.46 11.24
CA ALA A 394 -6.96 -20.05 10.92
C ALA A 394 -7.18 -18.54 11.16
N ALA A 395 -6.73 -18.03 12.31
CA ALA A 395 -6.83 -16.61 12.64
C ALA A 395 -6.01 -15.73 11.67
N LEU A 396 -4.80 -16.21 11.25
CA LEU A 396 -4.03 -15.58 10.17
C LEU A 396 -4.84 -15.46 8.87
N GLY A 397 -5.52 -16.55 8.47
CA GLY A 397 -6.37 -16.55 7.29
C GLY A 397 -7.52 -15.55 7.38
N ILE A 398 -8.20 -15.50 8.54
CA ILE A 398 -9.31 -14.57 8.79
C ILE A 398 -8.83 -13.10 8.72
N THR A 399 -7.71 -12.79 9.38
CA THR A 399 -7.12 -11.44 9.32
C THR A 399 -6.67 -11.07 7.91
N ALA A 400 -6.15 -12.03 7.13
CA ALA A 400 -5.74 -11.82 5.75
C ALA A 400 -6.94 -11.51 4.83
N VAL A 401 -8.09 -12.18 5.02
CA VAL A 401 -9.35 -11.87 4.33
C VAL A 401 -9.77 -10.42 4.62
N GLY A 402 -9.79 -10.03 5.90
CA GLY A 402 -10.11 -8.66 6.29
C GLY A 402 -9.18 -7.63 5.67
N THR A 403 -7.88 -7.89 5.71
CA THR A 403 -6.84 -7.04 5.10
C THR A 403 -7.05 -6.89 3.60
N ALA A 404 -7.31 -7.99 2.88
CA ALA A 404 -7.54 -7.98 1.44
C ALA A 404 -8.73 -7.10 1.05
N ILE A 405 -9.84 -7.24 1.79
CA ILE A 405 -11.05 -6.47 1.55
C ILE A 405 -10.78 -4.98 1.80
N VAL A 406 -10.18 -4.62 2.93
CA VAL A 406 -9.93 -3.21 3.25
C VAL A 406 -8.93 -2.57 2.29
N TYR A 407 -7.78 -3.21 2.01
CA TYR A 407 -6.76 -2.66 1.09
C TYR A 407 -7.32 -2.42 -0.32
N SER A 408 -8.06 -3.38 -0.85
CA SER A 408 -8.69 -3.23 -2.17
C SER A 408 -9.71 -2.09 -2.17
N THR A 409 -10.54 -2.00 -1.14
CA THR A 409 -11.56 -0.95 -1.01
C THR A 409 -10.94 0.44 -0.84
N LEU A 410 -9.84 0.58 -0.07
CA LEU A 410 -9.12 1.85 0.10
C LEU A 410 -8.61 2.37 -1.24
N SER A 411 -7.99 1.51 -2.05
CA SER A 411 -7.50 1.88 -3.37
C SER A 411 -8.62 2.30 -4.31
N LEU A 412 -9.78 1.62 -4.25
CA LEU A 412 -10.97 2.00 -5.02
C LEU A 412 -11.59 3.32 -4.57
N LEU A 413 -11.65 3.59 -3.26
CA LEU A 413 -12.13 4.87 -2.73
C LEU A 413 -11.30 6.05 -3.23
N ILE A 414 -9.98 5.93 -3.23
CA ILE A 414 -9.08 6.97 -3.73
C ILE A 414 -9.25 7.14 -5.23
N LEU A 415 -9.41 6.03 -5.97
CA LEU A 415 -9.63 6.04 -7.41
C LEU A 415 -10.85 6.88 -7.83
N VAL A 416 -11.91 6.85 -7.01
CA VAL A 416 -13.14 7.60 -7.26
C VAL A 416 -13.07 9.04 -6.74
N ALA A 417 -12.38 9.26 -5.61
CA ALA A 417 -12.37 10.56 -4.93
C ALA A 417 -11.41 11.60 -5.54
N VAL A 418 -10.45 11.15 -6.38
CA VAL A 418 -9.36 12.01 -6.85
C VAL A 418 -9.34 12.12 -8.39
N PRO A 419 -9.11 13.33 -8.97
CA PRO A 419 -8.94 13.51 -10.40
C PRO A 419 -7.79 12.66 -10.96
N ARG A 420 -7.91 12.27 -12.25
CA ARG A 420 -6.91 11.42 -12.93
C ARG A 420 -5.49 11.97 -12.85
N GLN A 421 -5.35 13.29 -13.01
CA GLN A 421 -4.07 14.00 -13.05
C GLN A 421 -3.31 13.99 -11.72
N ARG A 422 -3.94 13.64 -10.60
CA ARG A 422 -3.36 13.62 -9.25
C ARG A 422 -3.46 12.25 -8.58
N LEU A 423 -3.80 11.22 -9.34
CA LEU A 423 -4.08 9.91 -8.79
C LEU A 423 -2.83 9.21 -8.23
N ALA A 424 -1.70 9.30 -8.94
CA ALA A 424 -0.45 8.70 -8.48
C ALA A 424 0.03 9.36 -7.19
N ALA A 425 -0.05 10.71 -7.10
CA ALA A 425 0.27 11.44 -5.88
C ALA A 425 -0.66 11.06 -4.69
N ALA A 426 -1.97 10.97 -4.92
CA ALA A 426 -2.92 10.60 -3.86
C ALA A 426 -2.74 9.16 -3.37
N ASN A 427 -2.51 8.20 -4.27
CA ASN A 427 -2.15 6.84 -3.89
C ASN A 427 -0.77 6.79 -3.21
N GLY A 428 0.14 7.70 -3.58
CA GLY A 428 1.42 7.89 -2.91
C GLY A 428 1.24 8.29 -1.44
N VAL A 429 0.37 9.24 -1.14
CA VAL A 429 0.02 9.64 0.24
C VAL A 429 -0.63 8.49 1.02
N ASN A 430 -1.52 7.73 0.38
CA ASN A 430 -2.12 6.54 0.99
C ASN A 430 -1.06 5.49 1.35
N SER A 431 -0.12 5.24 0.45
CA SER A 431 1.00 4.33 0.68
C SER A 431 1.93 4.83 1.80
N LEU A 432 2.21 6.14 1.85
CA LEU A 432 2.97 6.78 2.93
C LEU A 432 2.33 6.51 4.28
N LEU A 433 1.02 6.79 4.43
CA LEU A 433 0.31 6.58 5.69
C LEU A 433 0.28 5.10 6.09
N ARG A 434 0.08 4.21 5.14
CA ARG A 434 0.15 2.75 5.36
C ARG A 434 1.52 2.31 5.87
N THR A 435 2.59 2.79 5.24
CA THR A 435 3.97 2.48 5.66
C THR A 435 4.29 3.08 7.01
N SER A 436 3.82 4.30 7.29
CA SER A 436 3.93 4.92 8.63
C SER A 436 3.23 4.09 9.70
N GLY A 437 2.02 3.59 9.40
CA GLY A 437 1.32 2.65 10.28
C GLY A 437 2.12 1.38 10.57
N SER A 438 2.74 0.79 9.55
CA SER A 438 3.62 -0.38 9.71
C SER A 438 4.84 -0.07 10.58
N THR A 439 5.45 1.11 10.42
CA THR A 439 6.59 1.54 11.22
C THR A 439 6.20 1.76 12.69
N ILE A 440 5.07 2.42 12.94
CA ILE A 440 4.54 2.62 14.30
C ILE A 440 4.24 1.26 14.95
N CYS A 441 3.65 0.33 14.19
CA CYS A 441 3.39 -1.02 14.67
C CYS A 441 4.66 -1.75 15.09
N SER A 442 5.73 -1.69 14.28
CA SER A 442 7.00 -2.33 14.61
C SER A 442 7.53 -1.89 15.97
N ALA A 443 7.53 -0.59 16.23
CA ALA A 443 7.98 -0.02 17.51
C ALA A 443 7.05 -0.40 18.67
N THR A 444 5.73 -0.31 18.46
CA THR A 444 4.74 -0.66 19.48
C THR A 444 4.83 -2.14 19.88
N VAL A 445 4.91 -3.03 18.90
CA VAL A 445 5.04 -4.47 19.14
C VAL A 445 6.35 -4.78 19.86
N ALA A 446 7.47 -4.20 19.42
CA ALA A 446 8.76 -4.40 20.08
C ALA A 446 8.71 -3.99 21.56
N THR A 447 8.10 -2.83 21.86
CA THR A 447 7.94 -2.32 23.23
C THR A 447 7.05 -3.25 24.07
N ILE A 448 5.91 -3.70 23.53
CA ILE A 448 5.01 -4.63 24.22
C ILE A 448 5.72 -5.95 24.52
N LEU A 449 6.35 -6.56 23.52
CA LEU A 449 6.99 -7.87 23.70
C LEU A 449 8.16 -7.80 24.67
N ALA A 450 8.92 -6.68 24.67
CA ALA A 450 9.99 -6.45 25.65
C ALA A 450 9.46 -6.29 27.10
N ALA A 451 8.28 -5.71 27.29
CA ALA A 451 7.67 -5.54 28.62
C ALA A 451 7.15 -6.89 29.21
N PHE A 452 6.93 -7.91 28.38
CA PHE A 452 6.40 -9.21 28.79
C PHE A 452 7.40 -10.35 28.61
N VAL A 453 8.70 -10.07 28.81
CA VAL A 453 9.75 -11.11 28.79
C VAL A 453 9.61 -12.01 30.04
N ILE A 454 9.77 -13.32 29.86
CA ILE A 454 9.69 -14.30 30.94
C ILE A 454 10.93 -14.18 31.82
N SER A 455 10.74 -14.03 33.15
CA SER A 455 11.83 -13.94 34.11
C SER A 455 12.75 -15.16 34.02
N GLY A 456 14.06 -14.91 33.84
CA GLY A 456 15.06 -15.98 33.70
C GLY A 456 15.36 -16.41 32.25
N SER A 457 14.72 -15.79 31.24
CA SER A 457 15.07 -15.99 29.82
C SER A 457 15.24 -14.66 29.13
N GLU A 458 16.41 -14.36 28.60
CA GLU A 458 16.67 -13.09 27.91
C GLU A 458 15.90 -12.91 26.59
N HIS A 459 15.24 -13.97 26.09
CA HIS A 459 14.70 -14.00 24.72
C HIS A 459 13.29 -14.58 24.58
N SER A 460 12.60 -14.94 25.67
CA SER A 460 11.28 -15.56 25.61
C SER A 460 10.18 -14.60 26.05
N THR A 461 9.30 -14.23 25.14
CA THR A 461 8.11 -13.42 25.45
C THR A 461 6.98 -14.32 25.92
N SER A 462 6.27 -13.92 26.97
CA SER A 462 5.12 -14.65 27.48
C SER A 462 3.93 -14.61 26.50
N TRP A 463 3.06 -15.63 26.58
CA TRP A 463 1.82 -15.64 25.80
C TRP A 463 0.97 -14.39 25.99
N THR A 464 0.95 -13.84 27.22
CA THR A 464 0.26 -12.59 27.55
C THR A 464 0.76 -11.41 26.71
N GLY A 465 2.09 -11.31 26.48
CA GLY A 465 2.67 -10.26 25.63
C GLY A 465 2.17 -10.35 24.18
N PHE A 466 2.12 -11.56 23.62
CA PHE A 466 1.56 -11.77 22.28
C PHE A 466 0.06 -11.45 22.24
N SER A 467 -0.72 -11.86 23.22
CA SER A 467 -2.15 -11.55 23.30
C SER A 467 -2.41 -10.05 23.39
N VAL A 468 -1.64 -9.31 24.19
CA VAL A 468 -1.75 -7.86 24.28
C VAL A 468 -1.41 -7.20 22.96
N ALA A 469 -0.36 -7.65 22.26
CA ALA A 469 0.00 -7.11 20.94
C ALA A 469 -1.11 -7.36 19.90
N TYR A 470 -1.74 -8.54 19.89
CA TYR A 470 -2.89 -8.81 19.02
C TYR A 470 -4.12 -7.98 19.40
N LEU A 471 -4.39 -7.74 20.69
CA LEU A 471 -5.50 -6.88 21.13
C LEU A 471 -5.30 -5.42 20.69
N VAL A 472 -4.08 -4.91 20.66
CA VAL A 472 -3.79 -3.58 20.12
C VAL A 472 -4.11 -3.54 18.62
N CYS A 473 -3.74 -4.58 17.86
CA CYS A 473 -4.13 -4.70 16.45
C CYS A 473 -5.65 -4.80 16.26
N ALA A 474 -6.35 -5.53 17.15
CA ALA A 474 -7.81 -5.59 17.16
C ALA A 474 -8.43 -4.22 17.43
N GLY A 475 -7.88 -3.45 18.37
CA GLY A 475 -8.29 -2.07 18.65
C GLY A 475 -8.18 -1.18 17.41
N CYS A 476 -7.06 -1.26 16.67
CA CYS A 476 -6.93 -0.55 15.39
C CYS A 476 -8.03 -0.97 14.39
N ALA A 477 -8.36 -2.25 14.29
CA ALA A 477 -9.42 -2.74 13.42
C ALA A 477 -10.80 -2.22 13.83
N VAL A 478 -11.09 -2.14 15.13
CA VAL A 478 -12.31 -1.53 15.67
C VAL A 478 -12.39 -0.04 15.32
N VAL A 479 -11.27 0.69 15.40
CA VAL A 479 -11.22 2.09 14.97
C VAL A 479 -11.45 2.22 13.46
N VAL A 480 -10.89 1.31 12.63
CA VAL A 480 -11.19 1.25 11.19
C VAL A 480 -12.69 1.05 10.96
N PHE A 481 -13.32 0.16 11.72
CA PHE A 481 -14.77 -0.05 11.65
C PHE A 481 -15.55 1.23 11.99
N ALA A 482 -15.23 1.87 13.11
CA ALA A 482 -15.91 3.09 13.56
C ALA A 482 -15.74 4.24 12.55
N VAL A 483 -14.54 4.45 12.04
CA VAL A 483 -14.26 5.49 11.02
C VAL A 483 -14.97 5.17 9.70
N SER A 484 -15.10 3.89 9.34
CA SER A 484 -15.80 3.46 8.12
C SER A 484 -17.33 3.71 8.18
N ILE A 485 -17.92 3.82 9.37
CA ILE A 485 -19.32 4.21 9.54
C ILE A 485 -19.56 5.63 9.00
N LEU A 486 -18.55 6.50 9.05
CA LEU A 486 -18.63 7.88 8.58
C LEU A 486 -18.56 8.01 7.05
N LEU A 487 -18.26 6.92 6.33
CA LEU A 487 -18.29 6.92 4.87
C LEU A 487 -19.72 7.10 4.36
N PRO A 488 -19.93 7.90 3.30
CA PRO A 488 -21.25 8.08 2.71
C PRO A 488 -21.80 6.75 2.20
N GLN A 489 -23.09 6.53 2.47
CA GLN A 489 -23.86 5.41 1.91
C GLN A 489 -24.17 5.73 0.45
N GLY A 490 -23.39 5.24 -0.47
CA GLY A 490 -23.64 5.38 -1.90
C GLY A 490 -23.11 4.17 -2.63
N ARG A 491 -23.89 3.61 -3.55
CA ARG A 491 -23.32 2.70 -4.57
C ARG A 491 -22.33 3.54 -5.37
N THR A 492 -21.14 3.05 -5.58
CA THR A 492 -20.22 3.64 -6.57
C THR A 492 -20.99 3.70 -7.89
N PRO A 493 -21.16 4.88 -8.51
CA PRO A 493 -21.92 4.96 -9.75
C PRO A 493 -21.35 3.96 -10.75
N LYS A 494 -22.19 3.07 -11.26
CA LYS A 494 -21.78 2.06 -12.27
C LYS A 494 -21.26 2.71 -13.55
N HIS A 495 -21.63 3.97 -13.77
CA HIS A 495 -21.19 4.81 -14.86
C HIS A 495 -20.78 6.16 -14.26
N LEU A 496 -19.50 6.43 -14.17
CA LEU A 496 -18.98 7.77 -13.98
C LEU A 496 -19.26 8.55 -15.29
N ASP A 497 -20.48 9.00 -15.47
CA ASP A 497 -20.80 10.09 -16.38
C ASP A 497 -20.26 11.36 -15.72
N LEU A 498 -19.11 11.81 -16.22
CA LEU A 498 -18.36 12.98 -15.79
C LEU A 498 -18.80 14.32 -16.45
N PRO A 499 -20.03 14.56 -16.95
CA PRO A 499 -20.45 15.90 -17.34
C PRO A 499 -20.92 16.78 -16.18
N ASP A 500 -21.36 16.22 -15.03
CA ASP A 500 -22.13 17.02 -14.06
C ASP A 500 -21.34 17.60 -12.88
N LEU A 501 -20.08 17.20 -12.66
CA LEU A 501 -19.26 17.74 -11.56
C LEU A 501 -18.39 18.94 -11.95
N VAL A 502 -18.35 19.32 -13.24
CA VAL A 502 -17.62 20.51 -13.73
C VAL A 502 -18.53 21.72 -13.83
N ARG A 503 -19.84 21.58 -13.66
CA ARG A 503 -20.81 22.70 -13.75
C ARG A 503 -21.48 23.00 -12.41
N ARG A 504 -20.71 23.28 -11.38
CA ARG A 504 -21.21 24.10 -10.26
C ARG A 504 -20.14 25.13 -9.92
N PRO A 505 -20.50 26.43 -9.96
CA PRO A 505 -19.60 27.55 -9.72
C PRO A 505 -19.04 27.60 -8.30
#